data_d3adedc5f9465c5c43fa8a8cb03166e9
#
_entry.id   d3adedc5f9465c5c43fa8a8cb03166e9
#
_cell.length_a   1.000
_cell.length_b   1.000
_cell.length_c   1.000
_cell.angle_alpha   90.00
_cell.angle_beta   90.00
_cell.angle_gamma   90.00
#
_symmetry.space_group_name_H-M   'P 1'
#
loop_
_entity.id
_entity.type
_entity.pdbx_description
1 polymer ?
#
loop_
_entity_poly.entity_id
_entity_poly.type
_entity_poly.pdbx_seq_one_letter_code
_entity_poly.pdbx_strand_id
1 'polypeptide(L)'
;MLDTLLINIGQLLTMDQEDGLLRREAMNTLPVIENGVVGIENGVITFVGTAEEAKGLQAREVIDCGGKMVSPGLVDPHTHLVFGGSRENEIALKLQGVPYLEILEKGGGILSTVNATKQASKEELVQKAKFHLDRMLSFGVTTVEAKSGYGLDDETEWKQLEATAQLQKEHPIDLVSTFLGAHAVPKEYKGRSKEFLQWMLDLLPEMKEKQLAEFVDIFCETGVFSVEESKEFLLKAKELGFDVKIHADEIDPLGGAEAAAEIGAASADHLVGASDKGIEMLANSNTVATLLPGTTFYLNKESFARGRKMIDEGVAVALATDFNPGSCPTENIQLIMSIAMLKLKMTPEEVWNAVTVNSSYAINRGDVAGKIRVGRKADLVLWDAYNYAYVPYHYGVSHVNTVWKNGNIAYTRGEQSWSTATI
;
A
#
# COMPACT_ATOMS: atom_id res chain seq x y z
N MET A 1 12.63 -21.61 25.34
CA MET A 1 11.53 -20.88 26.05
C MET A 1 11.20 -19.68 25.19
N LEU A 2 9.99 -19.58 24.70
CA LEU A 2 9.55 -18.49 23.83
C LEU A 2 9.67 -17.12 24.52
N ASP A 3 9.80 -16.06 23.76
CA ASP A 3 9.73 -14.70 24.30
C ASP A 3 8.28 -14.34 24.62
N THR A 4 7.37 -14.54 23.66
CA THR A 4 5.95 -14.23 23.80
C THR A 4 5.08 -15.38 23.29
N LEU A 5 3.98 -15.63 23.97
CA LEU A 5 2.94 -16.57 23.57
C LEU A 5 1.58 -15.84 23.57
N LEU A 6 0.98 -15.67 22.39
CA LEU A 6 -0.38 -15.17 22.24
C LEU A 6 -1.35 -16.33 22.36
N ILE A 7 -2.29 -16.25 23.29
CA ILE A 7 -3.27 -17.32 23.56
C ILE A 7 -4.70 -16.79 23.48
N ASN A 8 -5.66 -17.71 23.47
CA ASN A 8 -7.09 -17.38 23.45
C ASN A 8 -7.44 -16.45 22.26
N ILE A 9 -6.88 -16.78 21.09
CA ILE A 9 -7.20 -16.09 19.83
C ILE A 9 -8.45 -16.73 19.27
N GLY A 10 -9.58 -15.98 19.25
CA GLY A 10 -10.85 -16.52 18.74
C GLY A 10 -10.75 -16.91 17.27
N GLN A 11 -10.28 -15.99 16.42
CA GLN A 11 -9.97 -16.25 15.01
C GLN A 11 -8.53 -15.84 14.70
N LEU A 12 -7.68 -16.79 14.43
CA LEU A 12 -6.32 -16.57 13.94
C LEU A 12 -6.31 -16.65 12.41
N LEU A 13 -6.28 -15.49 11.75
CA LEU A 13 -6.20 -15.39 10.29
C LEU A 13 -4.74 -15.60 9.88
N THR A 14 -4.40 -16.77 9.38
CA THR A 14 -3.01 -17.06 9.03
C THR A 14 -2.62 -16.54 7.64
N MET A 15 -3.57 -16.39 6.73
CA MET A 15 -3.33 -16.13 5.30
C MET A 15 -2.39 -17.18 4.67
N ASP A 16 -2.13 -18.30 5.37
CA ASP A 16 -1.16 -19.31 4.99
C ASP A 16 -1.77 -20.36 4.06
N GLN A 17 -1.98 -19.94 2.82
CA GLN A 17 -2.34 -20.78 1.69
C GLN A 17 -1.08 -21.22 0.92
N GLU A 18 -1.24 -21.52 -0.36
CA GLU A 18 -0.13 -21.73 -1.27
C GLU A 18 0.78 -20.51 -1.42
N ASP A 19 2.02 -20.73 -1.83
CA ASP A 19 2.95 -19.65 -2.12
C ASP A 19 2.65 -19.04 -3.49
N GLY A 20 2.87 -17.73 -3.60
CA GLY A 20 2.61 -16.95 -4.81
C GLY A 20 1.38 -16.06 -4.71
N LEU A 21 0.98 -15.56 -5.88
CA LEU A 21 -0.17 -14.66 -6.03
C LEU A 21 -1.49 -15.43 -5.87
N LEU A 22 -2.36 -14.88 -5.06
CA LEU A 22 -3.71 -15.43 -4.91
C LEU A 22 -4.62 -14.91 -6.02
N ARG A 23 -5.37 -15.84 -6.65
CA ARG A 23 -6.22 -15.55 -7.80
C ARG A 23 -7.53 -16.31 -7.68
N ARG A 24 -8.60 -15.80 -8.30
CA ARG A 24 -9.90 -16.49 -8.37
C ARG A 24 -10.35 -17.00 -6.99
N GLU A 25 -10.60 -18.30 -6.87
CA GLU A 25 -11.06 -18.94 -5.63
C GLU A 25 -10.08 -18.79 -4.47
N ALA A 26 -8.76 -18.80 -4.73
CA ALA A 26 -7.75 -18.57 -3.70
C ALA A 26 -7.88 -17.16 -3.07
N MET A 27 -8.32 -16.15 -3.82
CA MET A 27 -8.65 -14.82 -3.28
C MET A 27 -9.82 -14.89 -2.27
N ASN A 28 -10.76 -15.79 -2.48
CA ASN A 28 -11.96 -15.94 -1.63
C ASN A 28 -11.77 -17.01 -0.53
N THR A 29 -10.57 -17.55 -0.38
CA THR A 29 -10.22 -18.51 0.66
C THR A 29 -9.43 -17.80 1.76
N LEU A 30 -9.87 -17.97 3.01
CA LEU A 30 -9.24 -17.37 4.19
C LEU A 30 -8.96 -18.46 5.23
N PRO A 31 -7.69 -18.92 5.36
CA PRO A 31 -7.33 -19.87 6.40
C PRO A 31 -7.46 -19.28 7.80
N VAL A 32 -8.34 -19.83 8.59
CA VAL A 32 -8.62 -19.41 9.97
C VAL A 32 -8.40 -20.59 10.91
N ILE A 33 -7.65 -20.38 12.00
CA ILE A 33 -7.54 -21.32 13.12
C ILE A 33 -8.37 -20.78 14.28
N GLU A 34 -9.42 -21.50 14.64
CA GLU A 34 -10.23 -21.18 15.82
C GLU A 34 -9.49 -21.58 17.11
N ASN A 35 -9.62 -20.78 18.16
CA ASN A 35 -8.86 -20.96 19.42
C ASN A 35 -7.33 -21.06 19.16
N GLY A 36 -6.85 -20.14 18.33
CA GLY A 36 -5.48 -20.12 17.87
C GLY A 36 -4.48 -19.69 18.95
N VAL A 37 -3.23 -20.08 18.71
CA VAL A 37 -2.06 -19.70 19.52
C VAL A 37 -0.91 -19.37 18.58
N VAL A 38 -0.14 -18.31 18.91
CA VAL A 38 1.09 -17.93 18.19
C VAL A 38 2.23 -17.83 19.19
N GLY A 39 3.33 -18.53 18.91
CA GLY A 39 4.58 -18.44 19.67
C GLY A 39 5.64 -17.65 18.93
N ILE A 40 6.30 -16.74 19.65
CA ILE A 40 7.30 -15.82 19.11
C ILE A 40 8.61 -16.01 19.88
N GLU A 41 9.73 -16.07 19.14
CA GLU A 41 11.09 -16.10 19.70
C GLU A 41 12.01 -15.27 18.80
N ASN A 42 12.77 -14.34 19.39
CA ASN A 42 13.70 -13.45 18.68
C ASN A 42 13.06 -12.70 17.50
N GLY A 43 11.80 -12.25 17.66
CA GLY A 43 11.07 -11.52 16.63
C GLY A 43 10.51 -12.36 15.50
N VAL A 44 10.67 -13.69 15.56
CA VAL A 44 10.22 -14.64 14.55
C VAL A 44 9.11 -15.52 15.11
N ILE A 45 8.14 -15.85 14.27
CA ILE A 45 7.07 -16.80 14.60
C ILE A 45 7.67 -18.21 14.60
N THR A 46 7.60 -18.89 15.73
CA THR A 46 8.13 -20.25 15.91
C THR A 46 7.07 -21.31 16.16
N PHE A 47 5.84 -20.87 16.45
CA PHE A 47 4.68 -21.73 16.58
C PHE A 47 3.42 -21.05 16.07
N VAL A 48 2.61 -21.81 15.34
CA VAL A 48 1.25 -21.45 14.90
C VAL A 48 0.40 -22.69 14.98
N GLY A 49 -0.71 -22.67 15.72
CA GLY A 49 -1.59 -23.81 15.87
C GLY A 49 -2.75 -23.53 16.82
N THR A 50 -3.43 -24.59 17.25
CA THR A 50 -4.52 -24.54 18.21
C THR A 50 -4.02 -24.53 19.65
N ALA A 51 -4.89 -24.19 20.60
CA ALA A 51 -4.60 -24.26 22.03
C ALA A 51 -4.26 -25.69 22.50
N GLU A 52 -4.80 -26.73 21.83
CA GLU A 52 -4.50 -28.14 22.13
C GLU A 52 -3.05 -28.48 21.72
N GLU A 53 -2.65 -28.05 20.55
CA GLU A 53 -1.28 -28.27 20.01
C GLU A 53 -0.22 -27.49 20.79
N ALA A 54 -0.61 -26.36 21.39
CA ALA A 54 0.26 -25.51 22.20
C ALA A 54 0.52 -26.03 23.62
N LYS A 55 -0.12 -27.15 24.04
CA LYS A 55 0.06 -27.69 25.41
C LYS A 55 1.51 -27.98 25.72
N GLY A 56 1.99 -27.39 26.81
CA GLY A 56 3.36 -27.55 27.30
C GLY A 56 4.34 -26.50 26.77
N LEU A 57 3.94 -25.62 25.85
CA LEU A 57 4.76 -24.48 25.47
C LEU A 57 4.95 -23.53 26.67
N GLN A 58 6.15 -23.00 26.82
CA GLN A 58 6.47 -22.02 27.86
C GLN A 58 7.04 -20.75 27.22
N ALA A 59 6.58 -19.60 27.70
CA ALA A 59 7.06 -18.29 27.27
C ALA A 59 7.42 -17.42 28.48
N ARG A 60 8.25 -16.41 28.24
CA ARG A 60 8.54 -15.35 29.23
C ARG A 60 7.32 -14.48 29.48
N GLU A 61 6.58 -14.19 28.42
CA GLU A 61 5.36 -13.41 28.46
C GLU A 61 4.22 -14.19 27.80
N VAL A 62 3.06 -14.21 28.45
CA VAL A 62 1.82 -14.81 27.91
C VAL A 62 0.78 -13.71 27.81
N ILE A 63 0.27 -13.48 26.61
CA ILE A 63 -0.73 -12.46 26.32
C ILE A 63 -2.05 -13.14 25.96
N ASP A 64 -3.07 -12.90 26.78
CA ASP A 64 -4.44 -13.37 26.51
C ASP A 64 -5.13 -12.40 25.52
N CYS A 65 -5.46 -12.89 24.35
CA CYS A 65 -6.16 -12.12 23.31
C CYS A 65 -7.68 -11.98 23.56
N GLY A 66 -8.22 -12.58 24.64
CA GLY A 66 -9.60 -12.41 25.06
C GLY A 66 -10.64 -12.91 24.04
N GLY A 67 -10.34 -13.94 23.27
CA GLY A 67 -11.20 -14.46 22.22
C GLY A 67 -11.30 -13.57 20.97
N LYS A 68 -10.49 -12.52 20.89
CA LYS A 68 -10.46 -11.59 19.76
C LYS A 68 -9.67 -12.17 18.59
N MET A 69 -9.77 -11.51 17.45
CA MET A 69 -9.10 -11.89 16.21
C MET A 69 -7.63 -11.41 16.17
N VAL A 70 -6.77 -12.23 15.59
CA VAL A 70 -5.39 -11.86 15.21
C VAL A 70 -5.17 -12.11 13.73
N SER A 71 -4.51 -11.17 13.05
CA SER A 71 -4.11 -11.28 11.65
C SER A 71 -2.62 -10.94 11.47
N PRO A 72 -2.02 -11.22 10.30
CA PRO A 72 -0.75 -10.57 9.95
C PRO A 72 -0.94 -9.06 9.86
N GLY A 73 0.17 -8.33 10.01
CA GLY A 73 0.21 -6.91 9.72
C GLY A 73 -0.22 -6.62 8.28
N LEU A 74 -0.98 -5.53 8.10
CA LEU A 74 -1.45 -5.09 6.80
C LEU A 74 -0.30 -4.48 5.99
N VAL A 75 -0.42 -4.57 4.67
CA VAL A 75 0.55 -4.03 3.70
C VAL A 75 -0.14 -2.98 2.85
N ASP A 76 0.43 -1.79 2.77
CA ASP A 76 -0.03 -0.72 1.88
C ASP A 76 0.95 -0.56 0.71
N PRO A 77 0.67 -1.14 -0.47
CA PRO A 77 1.62 -1.26 -1.57
C PRO A 77 1.66 -0.04 -2.49
N HIS A 78 0.98 1.07 -2.14
CA HIS A 78 0.98 2.28 -2.95
C HIS A 78 0.67 3.51 -2.10
N THR A 79 1.69 4.30 -1.79
CA THR A 79 1.54 5.60 -1.14
C THR A 79 2.53 6.63 -1.68
N HIS A 80 2.18 7.90 -1.55
CA HIS A 80 3.07 9.04 -1.79
C HIS A 80 3.43 9.68 -0.43
N LEU A 81 4.00 8.88 0.47
CA LEU A 81 4.17 9.18 1.89
C LEU A 81 4.90 10.49 2.19
N VAL A 82 5.95 10.81 1.40
CA VAL A 82 6.86 11.92 1.67
C VAL A 82 6.50 13.12 0.80
N PHE A 83 5.86 14.12 1.41
CA PHE A 83 5.48 15.36 0.71
C PHE A 83 5.41 16.57 1.67
N GLY A 84 5.63 17.78 1.11
CA GLY A 84 5.42 19.04 1.81
C GLY A 84 4.00 19.59 1.63
N GLY A 85 3.57 20.46 2.55
CA GLY A 85 2.27 21.14 2.47
C GLY A 85 1.05 20.23 2.58
N SER A 86 -0.10 20.79 2.23
CA SER A 86 -1.39 20.08 2.17
C SER A 86 -2.29 20.80 1.15
N ARG A 87 -3.43 20.18 0.79
CA ARG A 87 -4.27 20.70 -0.30
C ARG A 87 -5.74 20.87 0.11
N GLU A 88 -6.04 20.98 1.40
CA GLU A 88 -7.40 21.21 1.92
C GLU A 88 -8.02 22.53 1.42
N ASN A 89 -7.21 23.51 1.09
CA ASN A 89 -7.66 24.78 0.51
C ASN A 89 -8.28 24.63 -0.89
N GLU A 90 -8.01 23.52 -1.61
CA GLU A 90 -8.61 23.24 -2.91
C GLU A 90 -10.04 22.68 -2.83
N ILE A 91 -10.46 22.19 -1.65
CA ILE A 91 -11.76 21.51 -1.49
C ILE A 91 -12.90 22.45 -1.89
N ALA A 92 -12.87 23.70 -1.43
CA ALA A 92 -13.90 24.67 -1.74
C ALA A 92 -13.99 24.97 -3.25
N LEU A 93 -12.86 25.02 -3.95
CA LEU A 93 -12.81 25.23 -5.40
C LEU A 93 -13.38 24.04 -6.15
N LYS A 94 -13.02 22.82 -5.75
CA LYS A 94 -13.54 21.57 -6.32
C LYS A 94 -15.04 21.45 -6.14
N LEU A 95 -15.58 21.80 -4.97
CA LEU A 95 -17.02 21.77 -4.69
C LEU A 95 -17.80 22.83 -5.48
N GLN A 96 -17.17 23.96 -5.82
CA GLN A 96 -17.74 24.98 -6.70
C GLN A 96 -17.70 24.58 -8.19
N GLY A 97 -17.12 23.42 -8.51
CA GLY A 97 -17.01 22.95 -9.89
C GLY A 97 -15.90 23.65 -10.69
N VAL A 98 -14.95 24.32 -10.02
CA VAL A 98 -13.81 24.93 -10.71
C VAL A 98 -13.01 23.83 -11.42
N PRO A 99 -12.78 23.96 -12.75
CA PRO A 99 -12.03 22.96 -13.50
C PRO A 99 -10.62 22.76 -12.94
N TYR A 100 -10.14 21.51 -12.94
CA TYR A 100 -8.81 21.18 -12.44
C TYR A 100 -7.70 22.01 -13.09
N LEU A 101 -7.79 22.25 -14.40
CA LEU A 101 -6.81 23.08 -15.13
C LEU A 101 -6.77 24.52 -14.61
N GLU A 102 -7.90 25.11 -14.23
CA GLU A 102 -7.94 26.44 -13.63
C GLU A 102 -7.33 26.46 -12.23
N ILE A 103 -7.53 25.39 -11.43
CA ILE A 103 -6.87 25.21 -10.13
C ILE A 103 -5.35 25.14 -10.33
N LEU A 104 -4.90 24.37 -11.35
CA LEU A 104 -3.49 24.22 -11.69
C LEU A 104 -2.85 25.54 -12.15
N GLU A 105 -3.53 26.32 -13.00
CA GLU A 105 -3.08 27.62 -13.47
C GLU A 105 -2.89 28.63 -12.34
N LYS A 106 -3.72 28.53 -11.29
CA LYS A 106 -3.63 29.35 -10.07
C LYS A 106 -2.57 28.84 -9.08
N GLY A 107 -1.76 27.86 -9.47
CA GLY A 107 -0.68 27.31 -8.64
C GLY A 107 -1.12 26.23 -7.65
N GLY A 108 -2.35 25.70 -7.79
CA GLY A 108 -2.86 24.53 -7.07
C GLY A 108 -2.49 23.22 -7.77
N GLY A 109 -3.20 22.15 -7.42
CA GLY A 109 -2.97 20.82 -7.97
C GLY A 109 -1.60 20.24 -7.56
N ILE A 110 -1.06 19.33 -8.37
CA ILE A 110 0.22 18.68 -8.09
C ILE A 110 1.37 19.69 -7.92
N LEU A 111 1.35 20.80 -8.64
CA LEU A 111 2.39 21.83 -8.55
C LEU A 111 2.45 22.52 -7.18
N SER A 112 1.32 22.65 -6.49
CA SER A 112 1.28 23.14 -5.11
C SER A 112 2.07 22.23 -4.18
N THR A 113 1.86 20.91 -4.29
CA THR A 113 2.61 19.92 -3.52
C THR A 113 4.09 19.91 -3.88
N VAL A 114 4.42 19.95 -5.19
CA VAL A 114 5.81 20.03 -5.68
C VAL A 114 6.52 21.24 -5.07
N ASN A 115 5.93 22.43 -5.14
CA ASN A 115 6.52 23.64 -4.60
C ASN A 115 6.73 23.56 -3.08
N ALA A 116 5.75 23.05 -2.34
CA ALA A 116 5.85 22.87 -0.90
C ALA A 116 6.93 21.83 -0.52
N THR A 117 7.07 20.76 -1.29
CA THR A 117 8.10 19.72 -1.09
C THR A 117 9.50 20.24 -1.39
N LYS A 118 9.65 21.05 -2.44
CA LYS A 118 10.92 21.74 -2.75
C LYS A 118 11.37 22.67 -1.63
N GLN A 119 10.44 23.43 -1.04
CA GLN A 119 10.73 24.38 0.01
C GLN A 119 10.99 23.74 1.38
N ALA A 120 10.40 22.58 1.64
CA ALA A 120 10.57 21.87 2.91
C ALA A 120 11.99 21.31 3.05
N SER A 121 12.56 21.40 4.24
CA SER A 121 13.79 20.70 4.59
C SER A 121 13.54 19.18 4.65
N LYS A 122 14.60 18.39 4.58
CA LYS A 122 14.49 16.94 4.73
C LYS A 122 13.93 16.56 6.10
N GLU A 123 14.34 17.26 7.14
CA GLU A 123 13.88 17.07 8.52
C GLU A 123 12.37 17.33 8.66
N GLU A 124 11.83 18.36 8.03
CA GLU A 124 10.39 18.64 8.00
C GLU A 124 9.62 17.54 7.27
N LEU A 125 10.14 17.05 6.14
CA LEU A 125 9.56 15.94 5.40
C LEU A 125 9.56 14.64 6.24
N VAL A 126 10.67 14.33 6.92
CA VAL A 126 10.79 13.18 7.82
C VAL A 126 9.79 13.26 8.96
N GLN A 127 9.70 14.39 9.66
CA GLN A 127 8.78 14.56 10.80
C GLN A 127 7.32 14.40 10.35
N LYS A 128 6.97 14.98 9.22
CA LYS A 128 5.62 14.87 8.67
C LYS A 128 5.29 13.42 8.28
N ALA A 129 6.17 12.77 7.54
CA ALA A 129 5.97 11.39 7.12
C ALA A 129 5.90 10.43 8.32
N LYS A 130 6.70 10.67 9.37
CA LYS A 130 6.65 9.91 10.62
C LYS A 130 5.28 10.00 11.29
N PHE A 131 4.69 11.20 11.36
CA PHE A 131 3.33 11.39 11.87
C PHE A 131 2.31 10.54 11.08
N HIS A 132 2.42 10.48 9.75
CA HIS A 132 1.53 9.66 8.92
C HIS A 132 1.78 8.16 9.12
N LEU A 133 3.04 7.74 9.28
CA LEU A 133 3.39 6.35 9.60
C LEU A 133 2.83 5.89 10.95
N ASP A 134 2.89 6.76 11.98
CA ASP A 134 2.27 6.47 13.28
C ASP A 134 0.75 6.23 13.14
N ARG A 135 0.08 6.99 12.27
CA ARG A 135 -1.34 6.79 11.96
C ARG A 135 -1.58 5.50 11.18
N MET A 136 -0.77 5.20 10.14
CA MET A 136 -0.86 3.94 9.41
C MET A 136 -0.68 2.74 10.33
N LEU A 137 0.30 2.81 11.26
CA LEU A 137 0.51 1.78 12.28
C LEU A 137 -0.74 1.59 13.16
N SER A 138 -1.40 2.69 13.56
CA SER A 138 -2.66 2.65 14.33
C SER A 138 -3.85 2.06 13.56
N PHE A 139 -3.73 1.91 12.23
CA PHE A 139 -4.68 1.18 11.39
C PHE A 139 -4.23 -0.25 11.06
N GLY A 140 -3.11 -0.72 11.64
CA GLY A 140 -2.64 -2.09 11.51
C GLY A 140 -1.65 -2.33 10.37
N VAL A 141 -1.19 -1.27 9.70
CA VAL A 141 -0.20 -1.37 8.61
C VAL A 141 1.19 -1.55 9.20
N THR A 142 1.93 -2.54 8.72
CA THR A 142 3.31 -2.86 9.17
C THR A 142 4.34 -2.75 8.05
N THR A 143 3.88 -2.64 6.81
CA THR A 143 4.74 -2.50 5.62
C THR A 143 4.09 -1.52 4.64
N VAL A 144 4.85 -0.54 4.15
CA VAL A 144 4.37 0.54 3.29
C VAL A 144 5.33 0.74 2.12
N GLU A 145 4.80 0.90 0.92
CA GLU A 145 5.55 1.43 -0.20
C GLU A 145 5.50 2.97 -0.19
N ALA A 146 6.65 3.60 -0.25
CA ALA A 146 6.81 5.05 -0.27
C ALA A 146 7.40 5.53 -1.59
N LYS A 147 6.58 6.21 -2.40
CA LYS A 147 6.97 6.81 -3.68
C LYS A 147 7.49 8.23 -3.47
N SER A 148 8.54 8.62 -4.22
CA SER A 148 8.89 10.03 -4.47
C SER A 148 7.89 10.64 -5.48
N GLY A 149 8.27 11.65 -6.26
CA GLY A 149 7.45 12.16 -7.36
C GLY A 149 6.84 13.53 -7.13
N TYR A 150 7.17 14.17 -6.01
CA TYR A 150 6.84 15.58 -5.76
C TYR A 150 8.06 16.49 -5.84
N GLY A 151 9.15 16.04 -6.46
CA GLY A 151 10.29 16.85 -6.81
C GLY A 151 10.22 17.38 -8.23
N LEU A 152 10.11 16.46 -9.17
CA LEU A 152 10.22 16.69 -10.60
C LEU A 152 11.57 17.35 -10.98
N ASP A 153 12.55 17.23 -10.10
CA ASP A 153 13.96 17.59 -10.27
C ASP A 153 14.86 16.64 -9.46
N ASP A 154 16.15 16.68 -9.70
CA ASP A 154 17.12 15.82 -9.04
C ASP A 154 17.19 16.07 -7.53
N GLU A 155 17.40 17.30 -7.08
CA GLU A 155 17.61 17.65 -5.68
C GLU A 155 16.42 17.19 -4.79
N THR A 156 15.19 17.43 -5.25
CA THR A 156 14.02 17.14 -4.44
C THR A 156 13.61 15.67 -4.47
N GLU A 157 13.77 15.00 -5.60
CA GLU A 157 13.56 13.54 -5.69
C GLU A 157 14.56 12.81 -4.79
N TRP A 158 15.85 13.20 -4.79
CA TRP A 158 16.85 12.67 -3.87
C TRP A 158 16.45 12.90 -2.41
N LYS A 159 16.05 14.13 -2.08
CA LYS A 159 15.62 14.51 -0.73
C LYS A 159 14.47 13.65 -0.22
N GLN A 160 13.48 13.32 -1.07
CA GLN A 160 12.36 12.45 -0.70
C GLN A 160 12.82 11.01 -0.45
N LEU A 161 13.67 10.44 -1.33
CA LEU A 161 14.22 9.10 -1.16
C LEU A 161 15.13 8.99 0.07
N GLU A 162 15.96 9.98 0.33
CA GLU A 162 16.80 10.04 1.53
C GLU A 162 15.96 10.16 2.81
N ALA A 163 14.84 10.92 2.77
CA ALA A 163 13.89 10.97 3.88
C ALA A 163 13.27 9.59 4.14
N THR A 164 12.90 8.86 3.10
CA THR A 164 12.41 7.47 3.21
C THR A 164 13.46 6.55 3.81
N ALA A 165 14.72 6.65 3.36
CA ALA A 165 15.83 5.85 3.88
C ALA A 165 16.16 6.17 5.36
N GLN A 166 15.94 7.41 5.79
CA GLN A 166 16.06 7.81 7.20
C GLN A 166 14.90 7.21 8.03
N LEU A 167 13.67 7.34 7.54
CA LEU A 167 12.47 6.80 8.20
C LEU A 167 12.56 5.27 8.38
N GLN A 168 13.11 4.55 7.40
CA GLN A 168 13.34 3.10 7.52
C GLN A 168 14.21 2.72 8.73
N LYS A 169 15.07 3.62 9.20
CA LYS A 169 15.93 3.40 10.39
C LYS A 169 15.27 3.85 11.68
N GLU A 170 14.35 4.79 11.61
CA GLU A 170 13.77 5.47 12.78
C GLU A 170 12.35 4.99 13.12
N HIS A 171 11.65 4.34 12.21
CA HIS A 171 10.26 3.93 12.38
C HIS A 171 10.11 2.40 12.30
N PRO A 172 9.21 1.77 13.10
CA PRO A 172 9.04 0.32 13.09
C PRO A 172 8.44 -0.24 11.80
N ILE A 173 7.64 0.52 11.05
CA ILE A 173 7.07 0.07 9.75
C ILE A 173 8.21 -0.18 8.75
N ASP A 174 8.18 -1.33 8.07
CA ASP A 174 9.06 -1.59 6.93
C ASP A 174 8.65 -0.71 5.74
N LEU A 175 9.61 0.03 5.17
CA LEU A 175 9.40 0.87 4.00
C LEU A 175 10.00 0.24 2.75
N VAL A 176 9.28 0.32 1.63
CA VAL A 176 9.77 -0.04 0.30
C VAL A 176 9.81 1.23 -0.53
N SER A 177 11.00 1.62 -0.96
CA SER A 177 11.20 2.90 -1.64
C SER A 177 11.04 2.77 -3.16
N THR A 178 10.23 3.66 -3.74
CA THR A 178 9.96 3.75 -5.19
C THR A 178 10.34 5.13 -5.71
N PHE A 179 11.15 5.17 -6.75
CA PHE A 179 11.41 6.41 -7.49
C PHE A 179 10.31 6.67 -8.50
N LEU A 180 9.62 7.79 -8.35
CA LEU A 180 8.55 8.26 -9.25
C LEU A 180 8.86 9.64 -9.82
N GLY A 181 10.11 9.93 -10.22
CA GLY A 181 10.45 11.21 -10.86
C GLY A 181 9.63 11.50 -12.11
N ALA A 182 9.11 10.46 -12.76
CA ALA A 182 8.19 10.56 -13.89
C ALA A 182 6.69 10.65 -13.46
N HIS A 183 6.36 11.52 -12.50
CA HIS A 183 4.99 11.71 -11.98
C HIS A 183 4.20 12.78 -12.75
N ALA A 184 4.88 13.78 -13.28
CA ALA A 184 4.30 14.81 -14.13
C ALA A 184 5.38 15.41 -15.02
N VAL A 185 4.97 16.12 -16.07
CA VAL A 185 5.92 16.87 -16.92
C VAL A 185 6.04 18.30 -16.38
N PRO A 186 7.24 18.73 -15.92
CA PRO A 186 7.46 20.11 -15.47
C PRO A 186 7.18 21.11 -16.59
N LYS A 187 6.82 22.35 -16.23
CA LYS A 187 6.50 23.40 -17.21
C LYS A 187 7.64 23.66 -18.20
N GLU A 188 8.87 23.56 -17.73
CA GLU A 188 10.10 23.78 -18.50
C GLU A 188 10.30 22.71 -19.59
N TYR A 189 9.70 21.53 -19.40
CA TYR A 189 9.75 20.40 -20.34
C TYR A 189 8.47 20.20 -21.13
N LYS A 190 7.53 21.14 -21.10
CA LYS A 190 6.30 21.05 -21.87
C LYS A 190 6.57 20.80 -23.36
N GLY A 191 6.07 19.68 -23.91
CA GLY A 191 6.33 19.23 -25.27
C GLY A 191 7.70 18.56 -25.48
N ARG A 192 8.46 18.32 -24.41
CA ARG A 192 9.77 17.66 -24.40
C ARG A 192 9.85 16.54 -23.35
N SER A 193 8.76 15.77 -23.22
CA SER A 193 8.64 14.68 -22.26
C SER A 193 9.78 13.66 -22.33
N LYS A 194 10.24 13.33 -23.55
CA LYS A 194 11.37 12.40 -23.75
C LYS A 194 12.69 12.93 -23.17
N GLU A 195 12.93 14.24 -23.28
CA GLU A 195 14.14 14.84 -22.67
C GLU A 195 14.04 14.80 -21.15
N PHE A 196 12.86 15.05 -20.58
CA PHE A 196 12.62 14.94 -19.16
C PHE A 196 12.79 13.51 -18.66
N LEU A 197 12.22 12.52 -19.35
CA LEU A 197 12.39 11.11 -19.00
C LEU A 197 13.86 10.66 -19.09
N GLN A 198 14.62 11.16 -20.08
CA GLN A 198 16.04 10.85 -20.14
C GLN A 198 16.78 11.43 -18.93
N TRP A 199 16.47 12.67 -18.51
CA TRP A 199 17.05 13.24 -17.28
C TRP A 199 16.72 12.38 -16.05
N MET A 200 15.48 11.91 -15.91
CA MET A 200 15.11 11.02 -14.79
C MET A 200 15.85 9.68 -14.85
N LEU A 201 16.09 9.12 -16.05
CA LEU A 201 16.91 7.92 -16.24
C LEU A 201 18.37 8.12 -15.83
N ASP A 202 18.93 9.29 -16.12
CA ASP A 202 20.33 9.60 -15.81
C ASP A 202 20.61 9.62 -14.30
N LEU A 203 19.57 9.76 -13.46
CA LEU A 203 19.68 9.70 -12.00
C LEU A 203 19.75 8.26 -11.46
N LEU A 204 19.19 7.29 -12.18
CA LEU A 204 18.99 5.93 -11.68
C LEU A 204 20.28 5.18 -11.30
N PRO A 205 21.41 5.28 -12.05
CA PRO A 205 22.63 4.55 -11.71
C PRO A 205 23.15 4.88 -10.32
N GLU A 206 23.19 6.17 -9.95
CA GLU A 206 23.62 6.60 -8.62
C GLU A 206 22.60 6.21 -7.53
N MET A 207 21.29 6.30 -7.82
CA MET A 207 20.26 5.82 -6.90
C MET A 207 20.39 4.33 -6.60
N LYS A 208 20.73 3.53 -7.61
CA LYS A 208 20.97 2.09 -7.45
C LYS A 208 22.21 1.82 -6.61
N GLU A 209 23.32 2.50 -6.87
CA GLU A 209 24.56 2.38 -6.09
C GLU A 209 24.33 2.71 -4.62
N LYS A 210 23.55 3.77 -4.33
CA LYS A 210 23.22 4.19 -2.96
C LYS A 210 22.06 3.41 -2.34
N GLN A 211 21.44 2.50 -3.07
CA GLN A 211 20.29 1.69 -2.61
C GLN A 211 19.12 2.54 -2.09
N LEU A 212 18.83 3.68 -2.75
CA LEU A 212 17.78 4.61 -2.33
C LEU A 212 16.39 4.24 -2.84
N ALA A 213 16.31 3.47 -3.92
CA ALA A 213 15.04 2.97 -4.45
C ALA A 213 15.20 1.51 -4.89
N GLU A 214 14.13 0.73 -4.69
CA GLU A 214 14.00 -0.65 -5.18
C GLU A 214 13.21 -0.69 -6.48
N PHE A 215 12.23 0.21 -6.61
CA PHE A 215 11.33 0.30 -7.75
C PHE A 215 11.47 1.62 -8.48
N VAL A 216 11.13 1.60 -9.76
CA VAL A 216 10.89 2.79 -10.60
C VAL A 216 9.45 2.74 -11.09
N ASP A 217 8.76 3.88 -11.05
CA ASP A 217 7.38 4.03 -11.43
C ASP A 217 7.19 5.21 -12.40
N ILE A 218 6.11 5.24 -13.15
CA ILE A 218 5.75 6.30 -14.10
C ILE A 218 4.24 6.50 -14.14
N PHE A 219 3.80 7.74 -14.33
CA PHE A 219 2.40 8.08 -14.54
C PHE A 219 2.03 8.03 -16.02
N CYS A 220 1.58 6.85 -16.46
CA CYS A 220 1.11 6.60 -17.82
C CYS A 220 -0.34 7.06 -17.98
N GLU A 221 -0.53 8.33 -18.40
CA GLU A 221 -1.86 8.93 -18.50
C GLU A 221 -1.93 9.99 -19.60
N THR A 222 -3.13 10.24 -20.13
CA THR A 222 -3.40 11.28 -21.13
C THR A 222 -2.89 12.64 -20.64
N GLY A 223 -2.05 13.27 -21.46
CA GLY A 223 -1.48 14.58 -21.16
C GLY A 223 -0.27 14.55 -20.21
N VAL A 224 0.20 13.36 -19.78
CA VAL A 224 1.43 13.18 -18.98
C VAL A 224 2.43 12.38 -19.80
N PHE A 225 2.46 11.05 -19.73
CA PHE A 225 3.33 10.20 -20.52
C PHE A 225 2.51 9.16 -21.29
N SER A 226 2.85 8.97 -22.56
CA SER A 226 2.23 7.97 -23.43
C SER A 226 2.62 6.54 -23.00
N VAL A 227 1.90 5.54 -23.50
CA VAL A 227 2.20 4.13 -23.28
C VAL A 227 3.59 3.77 -23.81
N GLU A 228 3.94 4.28 -25.00
CA GLU A 228 5.25 4.03 -25.64
C GLU A 228 6.39 4.63 -24.81
N GLU A 229 6.26 5.88 -24.36
CA GLU A 229 7.24 6.54 -23.50
C GLU A 229 7.40 5.81 -22.18
N SER A 230 6.28 5.39 -21.57
CA SER A 230 6.27 4.67 -20.31
C SER A 230 6.95 3.31 -20.42
N LYS A 231 6.68 2.55 -21.48
CA LYS A 231 7.35 1.27 -21.75
C LYS A 231 8.85 1.45 -21.93
N GLU A 232 9.28 2.40 -22.76
CA GLU A 232 10.70 2.67 -23.01
C GLU A 232 11.40 3.04 -21.71
N PHE A 233 10.83 3.92 -20.91
CA PHE A 233 11.38 4.38 -19.62
C PHE A 233 11.53 3.21 -18.63
N LEU A 234 10.47 2.42 -18.42
CA LEU A 234 10.50 1.32 -17.46
C LEU A 234 11.40 0.16 -17.91
N LEU A 235 11.49 -0.13 -19.21
CA LEU A 235 12.42 -1.15 -19.71
C LEU A 235 13.89 -0.75 -19.46
N LYS A 236 14.24 0.53 -19.67
CA LYS A 236 15.58 1.03 -19.32
C LYS A 236 15.85 0.97 -17.81
N ALA A 237 14.86 1.26 -16.98
CA ALA A 237 14.99 1.10 -15.53
C ALA A 237 15.24 -0.38 -15.15
N LYS A 238 14.56 -1.33 -15.81
CA LYS A 238 14.82 -2.77 -15.62
C LYS A 238 16.23 -3.18 -16.04
N GLU A 239 16.74 -2.65 -17.14
CA GLU A 239 18.14 -2.90 -17.59
C GLU A 239 19.16 -2.42 -16.54
N LEU A 240 18.83 -1.38 -15.76
CA LEU A 240 19.64 -0.89 -14.65
C LEU A 240 19.41 -1.69 -13.34
N GLY A 241 18.57 -2.72 -13.38
CA GLY A 241 18.34 -3.65 -12.27
C GLY A 241 17.29 -3.19 -11.25
N PHE A 242 16.40 -2.27 -11.61
CA PHE A 242 15.23 -1.92 -10.81
C PHE A 242 14.06 -2.84 -11.14
N ASP A 243 13.23 -3.10 -10.15
CA ASP A 243 11.87 -3.55 -10.40
C ASP A 243 11.01 -2.35 -10.82
N VAL A 244 9.91 -2.60 -11.53
CA VAL A 244 9.10 -1.52 -12.08
C VAL A 244 7.63 -1.65 -11.73
N LYS A 245 6.97 -0.50 -11.62
CA LYS A 245 5.54 -0.32 -11.39
C LYS A 245 5.01 0.69 -12.41
N ILE A 246 3.70 0.84 -12.51
CA ILE A 246 3.09 1.81 -13.42
C ILE A 246 1.74 2.28 -12.87
N HIS A 247 1.53 3.60 -12.77
CA HIS A 247 0.20 4.19 -12.69
C HIS A 247 -0.42 4.07 -14.08
N ALA A 248 -1.53 3.34 -14.19
CA ALA A 248 -2.09 2.92 -15.46
C ALA A 248 -3.60 3.10 -15.51
N ASP A 249 -4.08 3.70 -16.62
CA ASP A 249 -5.52 3.78 -16.92
C ASP A 249 -6.34 4.33 -15.74
N GLU A 250 -5.82 5.35 -15.03
CA GLU A 250 -6.50 5.99 -13.90
C GLU A 250 -7.68 6.84 -14.35
N ILE A 251 -7.50 7.55 -15.46
CA ILE A 251 -8.50 8.48 -16.01
C ILE A 251 -9.01 7.95 -17.35
N ASP A 252 -8.10 7.72 -18.29
CA ASP A 252 -8.40 7.29 -19.65
C ASP A 252 -7.89 5.88 -19.95
N PRO A 253 -8.62 5.10 -20.78
CA PRO A 253 -8.21 3.75 -21.18
C PRO A 253 -7.12 3.78 -22.25
N LEU A 254 -5.87 4.07 -21.85
CA LEU A 254 -4.76 4.21 -22.78
C LEU A 254 -4.12 2.88 -23.19
N GLY A 255 -4.28 1.82 -22.41
CA GLY A 255 -3.58 0.55 -22.56
C GLY A 255 -2.38 0.42 -21.62
N GLY A 256 -2.39 1.14 -20.50
CA GLY A 256 -1.39 1.03 -19.45
C GLY A 256 -1.38 -0.35 -18.80
N ALA A 257 -2.55 -0.98 -18.65
CA ALA A 257 -2.70 -2.35 -18.15
C ALA A 257 -2.01 -3.37 -19.05
N GLU A 258 -2.18 -3.25 -20.38
CA GLU A 258 -1.50 -4.05 -21.39
C GLU A 258 0.02 -3.88 -21.30
N ALA A 259 0.48 -2.63 -21.23
CA ALA A 259 1.89 -2.30 -21.12
C ALA A 259 2.52 -2.92 -19.86
N ALA A 260 1.86 -2.81 -18.72
CA ALA A 260 2.31 -3.41 -17.45
C ALA A 260 2.52 -4.91 -17.56
N ALA A 261 1.55 -5.63 -18.15
CA ALA A 261 1.62 -7.06 -18.35
C ALA A 261 2.75 -7.45 -19.33
N GLU A 262 2.91 -6.71 -20.44
CA GLU A 262 3.95 -6.96 -21.45
C GLU A 262 5.37 -6.79 -20.89
N ILE A 263 5.62 -5.74 -20.10
CA ILE A 263 6.94 -5.50 -19.53
C ILE A 263 7.21 -6.32 -18.26
N GLY A 264 6.19 -7.02 -17.74
CA GLY A 264 6.29 -7.75 -16.48
C GLY A 264 6.56 -6.80 -15.30
N ALA A 265 5.73 -5.77 -15.16
CA ALA A 265 5.76 -4.90 -13.99
C ALA A 265 5.34 -5.66 -12.73
N ALA A 266 5.88 -5.32 -11.57
CA ALA A 266 5.47 -5.90 -10.30
C ALA A 266 4.00 -5.59 -10.01
N SER A 267 3.57 -4.35 -10.27
CA SER A 267 2.15 -3.98 -10.21
C SER A 267 1.77 -2.96 -11.30
N ALA A 268 0.49 -2.98 -11.64
CA ALA A 268 -0.20 -1.94 -12.39
C ALA A 268 -1.25 -1.34 -11.45
N ASP A 269 -1.19 -0.04 -11.25
CA ASP A 269 -1.89 0.63 -10.17
C ASP A 269 -3.01 1.51 -10.75
N HIS A 270 -4.16 1.69 -10.02
CA HIS A 270 -5.43 2.32 -10.39
C HIS A 270 -6.36 1.48 -11.27
N LEU A 271 -6.10 1.34 -12.56
CA LEU A 271 -6.82 0.48 -13.50
C LEU A 271 -8.33 0.76 -13.64
N VAL A 272 -8.76 1.99 -13.38
CA VAL A 272 -10.18 2.39 -13.51
C VAL A 272 -10.66 2.24 -14.95
N GLY A 273 -9.84 2.66 -15.91
CA GLY A 273 -10.09 2.59 -17.34
C GLY A 273 -9.60 1.31 -18.03
N ALA A 274 -9.02 0.34 -17.31
CA ALA A 274 -8.43 -0.85 -17.92
C ALA A 274 -9.38 -1.56 -18.90
N SER A 275 -8.91 -1.89 -20.11
CA SER A 275 -9.67 -2.56 -21.14
C SER A 275 -9.92 -4.05 -20.80
N ASP A 276 -10.85 -4.70 -21.52
CA ASP A 276 -11.03 -6.15 -21.35
C ASP A 276 -9.77 -6.93 -21.76
N LYS A 277 -9.07 -6.46 -22.79
CA LYS A 277 -7.78 -7.01 -23.22
C LYS A 277 -6.72 -6.83 -22.13
N GLY A 278 -6.65 -5.63 -21.52
CA GLY A 278 -5.73 -5.36 -20.40
C GLY A 278 -5.99 -6.29 -19.23
N ILE A 279 -7.24 -6.51 -18.85
CA ILE A 279 -7.61 -7.46 -17.79
C ILE A 279 -7.18 -8.89 -18.15
N GLU A 280 -7.43 -9.35 -19.39
CA GLU A 280 -7.00 -10.66 -19.86
C GLU A 280 -5.47 -10.82 -19.80
N MET A 281 -4.72 -9.81 -20.22
CA MET A 281 -3.26 -9.83 -20.19
C MET A 281 -2.73 -9.83 -18.76
N LEU A 282 -3.30 -9.06 -17.85
CA LEU A 282 -2.95 -9.09 -16.42
C LEU A 282 -3.24 -10.45 -15.79
N ALA A 283 -4.39 -11.09 -16.15
CA ALA A 283 -4.74 -12.42 -15.66
C ALA A 283 -3.71 -13.51 -16.08
N ASN A 284 -3.05 -13.33 -17.22
CA ASN A 284 -2.03 -14.21 -17.77
C ASN A 284 -0.59 -13.78 -17.44
N SER A 285 -0.40 -12.77 -16.61
CA SER A 285 0.91 -12.25 -16.17
C SER A 285 1.12 -12.44 -14.67
N ASN A 286 2.30 -12.09 -14.16
CA ASN A 286 2.58 -12.01 -12.73
C ASN A 286 2.44 -10.57 -12.18
N THR A 287 1.92 -9.66 -12.97
CA THR A 287 1.66 -8.29 -12.55
C THR A 287 0.45 -8.24 -11.62
N VAL A 288 0.60 -7.63 -10.46
CA VAL A 288 -0.50 -7.44 -9.51
C VAL A 288 -1.31 -6.20 -9.93
N ALA A 289 -2.62 -6.32 -9.93
CA ALA A 289 -3.53 -5.19 -10.09
C ALA A 289 -3.73 -4.52 -8.73
N THR A 290 -3.08 -3.40 -8.46
CA THR A 290 -3.25 -2.63 -7.22
C THR A 290 -4.37 -1.62 -7.42
N LEU A 291 -5.53 -1.87 -6.82
CA LEU A 291 -6.71 -1.03 -6.96
C LEU A 291 -6.79 0.00 -5.84
N LEU A 292 -7.14 1.24 -6.20
CA LEU A 292 -7.08 2.42 -5.34
C LEU A 292 -8.47 3.08 -5.22
N PRO A 293 -9.47 2.37 -4.65
CA PRO A 293 -10.84 2.85 -4.63
C PRO A 293 -11.04 4.10 -3.75
N GLY A 294 -10.11 4.39 -2.84
CA GLY A 294 -10.10 5.60 -2.03
C GLY A 294 -9.95 6.86 -2.87
N THR A 295 -9.04 6.83 -3.83
CA THR A 295 -8.79 7.92 -4.80
C THR A 295 -10.04 8.20 -5.64
N THR A 296 -10.61 7.15 -6.24
CA THR A 296 -11.84 7.24 -7.02
C THR A 296 -13.00 7.83 -6.19
N PHE A 297 -13.12 7.39 -4.93
CA PHE A 297 -14.13 7.88 -3.99
C PHE A 297 -13.92 9.36 -3.64
N TYR A 298 -12.70 9.74 -3.25
CA TYR A 298 -12.40 11.12 -2.85
C TYR A 298 -12.53 12.12 -4.00
N LEU A 299 -12.20 11.69 -5.22
CA LEU A 299 -12.39 12.48 -6.43
C LEU A 299 -13.85 12.52 -6.91
N ASN A 300 -14.78 11.89 -6.17
CA ASN A 300 -16.21 11.82 -6.48
C ASN A 300 -16.49 11.31 -7.92
N LYS A 301 -15.73 10.31 -8.35
CA LYS A 301 -15.93 9.69 -9.67
C LYS A 301 -17.04 8.65 -9.61
N GLU A 302 -17.79 8.51 -10.70
CA GLU A 302 -18.87 7.52 -10.81
C GLU A 302 -18.34 6.11 -11.11
N SER A 303 -17.29 6.02 -11.94
CA SER A 303 -16.70 4.76 -12.39
C SER A 303 -15.54 4.35 -11.47
N PHE A 304 -15.59 3.12 -10.97
CA PHE A 304 -14.53 2.47 -10.20
C PHE A 304 -13.86 1.37 -11.05
N ALA A 305 -12.66 0.98 -10.68
CA ALA A 305 -12.00 -0.17 -11.27
C ALA A 305 -12.89 -1.42 -11.20
N ARG A 306 -12.83 -2.26 -12.24
CA ARG A 306 -13.70 -3.44 -12.38
C ARG A 306 -13.20 -4.63 -11.55
N GLY A 307 -13.01 -4.43 -10.23
CA GLY A 307 -12.39 -5.42 -9.34
C GLY A 307 -13.05 -6.79 -9.38
N ARG A 308 -14.38 -6.87 -9.35
CA ARG A 308 -15.09 -8.16 -9.46
C ARG A 308 -14.72 -8.91 -10.74
N LYS A 309 -14.76 -8.22 -11.90
CA LYS A 309 -14.38 -8.83 -13.18
C LYS A 309 -12.93 -9.27 -13.18
N MET A 310 -12.01 -8.45 -12.66
CA MET A 310 -10.58 -8.79 -12.58
C MET A 310 -10.35 -10.09 -11.79
N ILE A 311 -10.97 -10.22 -10.62
CA ILE A 311 -10.84 -11.42 -9.78
C ILE A 311 -11.43 -12.64 -10.48
N ASP A 312 -12.63 -12.52 -11.07
CA ASP A 312 -13.30 -13.62 -11.77
C ASP A 312 -12.50 -14.11 -12.99
N GLU A 313 -11.82 -13.22 -13.69
CA GLU A 313 -10.94 -13.56 -14.81
C GLU A 313 -9.56 -14.06 -14.37
N GLY A 314 -9.21 -13.95 -13.10
CA GLY A 314 -7.98 -14.52 -12.52
C GLY A 314 -6.83 -13.51 -12.40
N VAL A 315 -7.11 -12.23 -12.36
CA VAL A 315 -6.11 -11.21 -12.00
C VAL A 315 -5.84 -11.30 -10.49
N ALA A 316 -4.58 -11.24 -10.11
CA ALA A 316 -4.19 -11.07 -8.71
C ALA A 316 -4.44 -9.60 -8.31
N VAL A 317 -5.40 -9.38 -7.41
CA VAL A 317 -5.80 -8.04 -6.97
C VAL A 317 -5.23 -7.71 -5.60
N ALA A 318 -4.61 -6.54 -5.48
CA ALA A 318 -4.22 -5.90 -4.23
C ALA A 318 -5.05 -4.62 -4.02
N LEU A 319 -5.07 -4.12 -2.79
CA LEU A 319 -5.67 -2.85 -2.40
C LEU A 319 -4.64 -1.97 -1.71
N ALA A 320 -4.70 -0.67 -1.96
CA ALA A 320 -3.84 0.31 -1.32
C ALA A 320 -4.61 1.61 -1.02
N THR A 321 -4.03 2.44 -0.16
CA THR A 321 -4.64 3.74 0.18
C THR A 321 -4.47 4.77 -0.92
N ASP A 322 -3.38 4.73 -1.67
CA ASP A 322 -2.92 5.87 -2.46
C ASP A 322 -2.77 7.13 -1.60
N PHE A 323 -2.28 6.96 -0.37
CA PHE A 323 -2.14 8.10 0.53
C PHE A 323 -1.33 9.22 -0.10
N ASN A 324 -1.98 10.33 -0.40
CA ASN A 324 -1.39 11.52 -0.99
C ASN A 324 -2.23 12.77 -0.66
N PRO A 325 -1.66 13.99 -0.73
CA PRO A 325 -2.38 15.20 -0.33
C PRO A 325 -3.47 15.65 -1.32
N GLY A 326 -3.50 15.11 -2.55
CA GLY A 326 -4.33 15.62 -3.64
C GLY A 326 -5.61 14.86 -3.89
N SER A 327 -5.50 13.55 -3.92
CA SER A 327 -6.56 12.65 -4.39
C SER A 327 -6.98 11.59 -3.37
N CYS A 328 -6.19 11.35 -2.31
CA CYS A 328 -6.58 10.44 -1.23
C CYS A 328 -5.85 10.75 0.10
N PRO A 329 -6.24 11.80 0.83
CA PRO A 329 -5.58 12.20 2.07
C PRO A 329 -6.05 11.37 3.27
N THR A 330 -5.93 10.03 3.20
CA THR A 330 -6.30 9.11 4.29
C THR A 330 -5.29 7.97 4.42
N GLU A 331 -4.86 7.70 5.66
CA GLU A 331 -4.02 6.57 6.02
C GLU A 331 -4.84 5.32 6.39
N ASN A 332 -6.16 5.41 6.31
CA ASN A 332 -7.08 4.39 6.81
C ASN A 332 -7.30 3.27 5.79
N ILE A 333 -6.41 2.27 5.77
CA ILE A 333 -6.55 1.07 4.91
C ILE A 333 -7.84 0.27 5.20
N GLN A 334 -8.37 0.31 6.45
CA GLN A 334 -9.62 -0.36 6.80
C GLN A 334 -10.82 0.29 6.09
N LEU A 335 -10.80 1.61 5.89
CA LEU A 335 -11.78 2.31 5.06
C LEU A 335 -11.69 1.87 3.59
N ILE A 336 -10.47 1.67 3.08
CA ILE A 336 -10.26 1.17 1.71
C ILE A 336 -10.88 -0.23 1.54
N MET A 337 -10.71 -1.12 2.52
CA MET A 337 -11.36 -2.44 2.52
C MET A 337 -12.89 -2.30 2.39
N SER A 338 -13.50 -1.38 3.15
CA SER A 338 -14.95 -1.14 3.13
C SER A 338 -15.41 -0.60 1.77
N ILE A 339 -14.69 0.35 1.19
CA ILE A 339 -15.00 0.92 -0.13
C ILE A 339 -14.87 -0.17 -1.20
N ALA A 340 -13.85 -1.03 -1.12
CA ALA A 340 -13.64 -2.12 -2.07
C ALA A 340 -14.82 -3.13 -2.03
N MET A 341 -15.31 -3.51 -0.86
CA MET A 341 -16.51 -4.35 -0.76
C MET A 341 -17.71 -3.71 -1.45
N LEU A 342 -17.96 -2.44 -1.17
CA LEU A 342 -19.15 -1.75 -1.66
C LEU A 342 -19.07 -1.39 -3.14
N LYS A 343 -17.92 -0.94 -3.62
CA LYS A 343 -17.73 -0.39 -4.97
C LYS A 343 -17.11 -1.38 -5.96
N LEU A 344 -16.15 -2.18 -5.51
CA LEU A 344 -15.48 -3.17 -6.36
C LEU A 344 -16.14 -4.56 -6.28
N LYS A 345 -17.15 -4.74 -5.40
CA LYS A 345 -17.87 -5.99 -5.18
C LYS A 345 -16.97 -7.14 -4.73
N MET A 346 -16.00 -6.82 -3.89
CA MET A 346 -15.12 -7.81 -3.27
C MET A 346 -15.78 -8.40 -2.01
N THR A 347 -15.52 -9.67 -1.72
CA THR A 347 -15.95 -10.31 -0.47
C THR A 347 -15.04 -9.91 0.70
N PRO A 348 -15.43 -10.14 1.96
CA PRO A 348 -14.55 -9.94 3.10
C PRO A 348 -13.23 -10.70 2.96
N GLU A 349 -13.26 -11.95 2.51
CA GLU A 349 -12.08 -12.79 2.31
C GLU A 349 -11.12 -12.20 1.27
N GLU A 350 -11.69 -11.73 0.16
CA GLU A 350 -10.93 -11.12 -0.94
C GLU A 350 -10.24 -9.82 -0.50
N VAL A 351 -10.91 -8.97 0.29
CA VAL A 351 -10.27 -7.73 0.76
C VAL A 351 -9.17 -7.98 1.77
N TRP A 352 -9.31 -9.01 2.64
CA TRP A 352 -8.24 -9.41 3.54
C TRP A 352 -7.00 -9.92 2.79
N ASN A 353 -7.18 -10.79 1.82
CA ASN A 353 -6.09 -11.29 0.96
C ASN A 353 -5.46 -10.15 0.14
N ALA A 354 -6.27 -9.17 -0.28
CA ALA A 354 -5.82 -8.03 -1.07
C ALA A 354 -4.98 -7.02 -0.28
N VAL A 355 -5.18 -6.87 1.04
CA VAL A 355 -4.38 -5.96 1.91
C VAL A 355 -3.26 -6.67 2.67
N THR A 356 -3.04 -7.96 2.40
CA THR A 356 -2.00 -8.78 3.03
C THR A 356 -1.14 -9.49 1.98
N VAL A 357 -1.59 -10.65 1.50
CA VAL A 357 -0.79 -11.50 0.61
C VAL A 357 -0.50 -10.81 -0.72
N ASN A 358 -1.50 -10.43 -1.49
CA ASN A 358 -1.27 -9.84 -2.81
C ASN A 358 -0.59 -8.48 -2.74
N SER A 359 -0.91 -7.65 -1.73
CA SER A 359 -0.18 -6.40 -1.47
C SER A 359 1.31 -6.63 -1.19
N SER A 360 1.66 -7.69 -0.45
CA SER A 360 3.06 -8.02 -0.20
C SER A 360 3.81 -8.42 -1.48
N TYR A 361 3.15 -9.13 -2.39
CA TYR A 361 3.74 -9.46 -3.69
C TYR A 361 3.86 -8.25 -4.61
N ALA A 362 2.93 -7.28 -4.56
CA ALA A 362 2.99 -6.05 -5.35
C ALA A 362 4.24 -5.20 -5.08
N ILE A 363 4.90 -5.44 -3.94
CA ILE A 363 6.12 -4.74 -3.49
C ILE A 363 7.29 -5.69 -3.20
N ASN A 364 7.29 -6.88 -3.79
CA ASN A 364 8.33 -7.91 -3.62
C ASN A 364 8.64 -8.28 -2.16
N ARG A 365 7.60 -8.36 -1.32
CA ARG A 365 7.67 -8.78 0.10
C ARG A 365 6.85 -10.04 0.40
N GLY A 366 6.38 -10.75 -0.63
CA GLY A 366 5.55 -11.95 -0.49
C GLY A 366 6.18 -13.06 0.36
N ASP A 367 7.51 -13.12 0.41
CA ASP A 367 8.24 -14.11 1.21
C ASP A 367 8.40 -13.72 2.69
N VAL A 368 8.16 -12.44 3.04
CA VAL A 368 8.44 -11.93 4.39
C VAL A 368 7.24 -11.30 5.08
N ALA A 369 6.25 -10.79 4.35
CA ALA A 369 5.08 -10.10 4.88
C ALA A 369 3.76 -10.79 4.48
N GLY A 370 2.64 -10.37 5.07
CA GLY A 370 1.28 -10.73 4.67
C GLY A 370 0.78 -12.11 5.09
N LYS A 371 1.57 -12.91 5.83
CA LYS A 371 1.16 -14.25 6.33
C LYS A 371 1.67 -14.48 7.75
N ILE A 372 0.90 -15.22 8.56
CA ILE A 372 1.33 -15.80 9.83
C ILE A 372 1.80 -17.24 9.55
N ARG A 373 3.10 -17.46 9.49
CA ARG A 373 3.73 -18.73 9.20
C ARG A 373 5.00 -18.89 10.03
N VAL A 374 5.28 -20.09 10.51
CA VAL A 374 6.55 -20.40 11.21
C VAL A 374 7.73 -20.01 10.31
N GLY A 375 8.71 -19.31 10.91
CA GLY A 375 9.90 -18.80 10.25
C GLY A 375 9.77 -17.36 9.71
N ARG A 376 8.57 -16.77 9.70
CA ARG A 376 8.38 -15.36 9.30
C ARG A 376 8.52 -14.40 10.48
N LYS A 377 8.76 -13.13 10.19
CA LYS A 377 8.73 -12.04 11.17
C LYS A 377 7.38 -12.01 11.88
N ALA A 378 7.40 -11.75 13.17
CA ALA A 378 6.18 -11.61 13.97
C ALA A 378 5.61 -10.18 13.82
N ASP A 379 5.06 -9.90 12.64
CA ASP A 379 4.30 -8.69 12.32
C ASP A 379 2.81 -9.04 12.42
N LEU A 380 2.19 -8.70 13.53
CA LEU A 380 0.86 -9.18 13.92
C LEU A 380 -0.04 -8.03 14.36
N VAL A 381 -1.34 -8.18 14.17
CA VAL A 381 -2.35 -7.24 14.67
C VAL A 381 -3.40 -7.99 15.48
N LEU A 382 -3.59 -7.58 16.73
CA LEU A 382 -4.75 -7.93 17.55
C LEU A 382 -5.84 -6.89 17.31
N TRP A 383 -7.04 -7.37 17.03
CA TRP A 383 -8.19 -6.53 16.67
C TRP A 383 -9.22 -6.47 17.78
N ASP A 384 -9.86 -5.33 17.99
CA ASP A 384 -11.08 -5.22 18.80
C ASP A 384 -12.30 -5.73 18.01
N ALA A 385 -12.17 -6.95 17.52
CA ALA A 385 -13.17 -7.66 16.72
C ALA A 385 -13.03 -9.17 16.97
N TYR A 386 -14.15 -9.87 16.92
CA TYR A 386 -14.22 -11.33 17.10
C TYR A 386 -14.37 -12.07 15.77
N ASN A 387 -14.63 -11.34 14.68
CA ASN A 387 -14.85 -11.89 13.35
C ASN A 387 -14.19 -11.00 12.30
N TYR A 388 -13.51 -11.62 11.32
CA TYR A 388 -12.79 -10.89 10.28
C TYR A 388 -13.70 -10.02 9.40
N ALA A 389 -14.95 -10.42 9.17
CA ALA A 389 -15.88 -9.63 8.36
C ALA A 389 -16.31 -8.33 9.08
N TYR A 390 -16.18 -8.26 10.43
CA TYR A 390 -16.57 -7.08 11.19
C TYR A 390 -15.70 -5.86 10.89
N VAL A 391 -14.40 -6.03 10.66
CA VAL A 391 -13.47 -4.92 10.40
C VAL A 391 -13.88 -4.12 9.18
N PRO A 392 -14.05 -4.70 7.97
CA PRO A 392 -14.50 -3.93 6.81
C PRO A 392 -16.00 -3.56 6.84
N TYR A 393 -16.81 -4.23 7.69
CA TYR A 393 -18.23 -3.91 7.87
C TYR A 393 -18.44 -2.64 8.70
N HIS A 394 -17.77 -2.52 9.83
CA HIS A 394 -17.91 -1.38 10.75
C HIS A 394 -16.87 -0.30 10.36
N TYR A 395 -17.17 0.40 9.29
CA TYR A 395 -16.25 1.29 8.55
C TYR A 395 -16.00 2.64 9.23
N GLY A 396 -14.88 3.27 8.84
CA GLY A 396 -14.55 4.65 9.21
C GLY A 396 -13.82 4.82 10.55
N VAL A 397 -13.63 3.74 11.31
CA VAL A 397 -12.93 3.74 12.60
C VAL A 397 -11.80 2.70 12.59
N SER A 398 -10.82 2.84 13.48
CA SER A 398 -9.82 1.80 13.67
C SER A 398 -10.31 0.72 14.63
N HIS A 399 -10.14 -0.53 14.25
CA HIS A 399 -10.39 -1.72 15.09
C HIS A 399 -9.10 -2.30 15.67
N VAL A 400 -7.97 -1.66 15.50
CA VAL A 400 -6.69 -2.14 16.04
C VAL A 400 -6.68 -2.00 17.57
N ASN A 401 -6.32 -3.07 18.26
CA ASN A 401 -6.00 -3.07 19.67
C ASN A 401 -4.49 -2.94 19.88
N THR A 402 -3.71 -3.90 19.35
CA THR A 402 -2.26 -3.93 19.48
C THR A 402 -1.61 -4.35 18.16
N VAL A 403 -0.48 -3.74 17.83
CA VAL A 403 0.36 -4.13 16.69
C VAL A 403 1.73 -4.56 17.21
N TRP A 404 2.13 -5.76 16.82
CA TRP A 404 3.51 -6.23 16.97
C TRP A 404 4.26 -6.05 15.66
N LYS A 405 5.48 -5.58 15.76
CA LYS A 405 6.43 -5.48 14.66
C LYS A 405 7.73 -6.17 15.05
N ASN A 406 8.14 -7.17 14.27
CA ASN A 406 9.27 -8.01 14.63
C ASN A 406 9.17 -8.57 16.09
N GLY A 407 7.96 -8.97 16.49
CA GLY A 407 7.68 -9.52 17.82
C GLY A 407 7.62 -8.52 18.97
N ASN A 408 7.90 -7.24 18.73
CA ASN A 408 7.81 -6.19 19.74
C ASN A 408 6.52 -5.39 19.59
N ILE A 409 5.91 -4.96 20.68
CA ILE A 409 4.76 -4.08 20.64
C ILE A 409 5.19 -2.72 20.05
N ALA A 410 4.63 -2.39 18.88
CA ALA A 410 4.87 -1.13 18.19
C ALA A 410 3.73 -0.12 18.38
N TYR A 411 2.52 -0.61 18.63
CA TYR A 411 1.36 0.22 18.93
C TYR A 411 0.41 -0.52 19.87
N THR A 412 -0.16 0.21 20.82
CA THR A 412 -1.30 -0.25 21.63
C THR A 412 -2.29 0.90 21.75
N ARG A 413 -3.56 0.59 21.53
CA ARG A 413 -4.63 1.55 21.77
C ARG A 413 -4.64 1.89 23.27
N GLY A 414 -4.50 3.17 23.62
CA GLY A 414 -4.59 3.63 25.00
C GLY A 414 -5.92 3.18 25.62
N GLU A 415 -5.91 2.85 26.92
CA GLU A 415 -7.14 2.56 27.68
C GLU A 415 -8.06 3.76 27.60
N GLN A 416 -9.00 3.76 26.66
CA GLN A 416 -10.16 4.61 26.76
C GLN A 416 -11.06 3.98 27.80
N SER A 417 -11.20 4.63 28.96
CA SER A 417 -12.17 4.24 29.99
C SER A 417 -13.59 4.51 29.50
N TRP A 418 -14.02 3.71 28.53
CA TRP A 418 -15.44 3.63 28.21
C TRP A 418 -16.08 2.73 29.24
N SER A 419 -17.08 3.25 29.97
CA SER A 419 -17.92 2.42 30.80
C SER A 419 -18.40 1.22 29.99
N THR A 420 -18.22 0.02 30.52
CA THR A 420 -18.78 -1.22 29.98
C THR A 420 -20.31 -1.11 29.94
N ALA A 421 -20.84 -0.50 28.89
CA ALA A 421 -22.22 -0.72 28.52
C ALA A 421 -22.25 -2.08 27.82
N THR A 422 -22.73 -3.08 28.55
CA THR A 422 -23.09 -4.39 27.99
C THR A 422 -24.17 -4.15 26.93
N ILE A 423 -23.89 -4.42 25.67
CA ILE A 423 -24.89 -4.49 24.60
C ILE A 423 -25.43 -5.89 24.55
#